data_4b0468deff05dd11144443358404ece4
#
_entry.id   4b0468deff05dd11144443358404ece4
#
_cell.length_a   1.000
_cell.length_b   1.000
_cell.length_c   1.000
_cell.angle_alpha   90.00
_cell.angle_beta   90.00
_cell.angle_gamma   90.00
#
_symmetry.space_group_name_H-M   'P 1'
#
loop_
_entity.id
_entity.type
_entity.pdbx_description
1 polymer ?
#
loop_
_entity_poly.entity_id
_entity_poly.type
_entity_poly.pdbx_seq_one_letter_code
_entity_poly.pdbx_strand_id
1 'polypeptide(L)'
;MPGKIKVKVLAGRNLPVMDRASDTTDAFVEIKFGSVTHKTDVCRKSLNPHWNSTEWYRFEVDESELQDEPLQLRLMDHDTYSANDAIGKVVISLAPLLAREANNAKSTATPHGGAVMSGWIPVFDTMHGIRGELNVIVKVELFSDFNKYKTSSCGVQFFHCPLIPPGYRATAIHGFVEELVVNDDPEYQWIDKIRTPRASNEARQVAFIKLSNQVQRLIGLKAAELGANAVVGYQQDFDLEGEAGVVARAVGTAVSITPLPMPSQPLNMPACTQQQLKKYLDILATDNESITGMSQYYQCHQDELQ
;
A
#
# COMPACT_ATOMS: atom_id res chain seq x y z
N MET A 1 -11.50 -18.16 -11.29
CA MET A 1 -10.33 -17.29 -11.01
C MET A 1 -10.83 -16.00 -10.39
N PRO A 2 -10.33 -15.61 -9.24
CA PRO A 2 -10.89 -14.49 -8.50
C PRO A 2 -10.52 -13.12 -9.07
N GLY A 3 -9.37 -12.96 -9.73
CA GLY A 3 -9.00 -11.64 -10.22
C GLY A 3 -7.82 -11.58 -11.18
N LYS A 4 -7.58 -10.36 -11.63
CA LYS A 4 -6.47 -9.99 -12.50
C LYS A 4 -5.79 -8.74 -11.95
N ILE A 5 -4.47 -8.82 -11.77
CA ILE A 5 -3.63 -7.68 -11.45
C ILE A 5 -2.96 -7.19 -12.73
N LYS A 6 -3.01 -5.90 -12.95
CA LYS A 6 -2.32 -5.23 -14.06
C LYS A 6 -1.38 -4.19 -13.49
N VAL A 7 -0.12 -4.27 -13.89
CA VAL A 7 0.93 -3.36 -13.42
C VAL A 7 1.54 -2.65 -14.62
N LYS A 8 1.81 -1.37 -14.46
CA LYS A 8 2.56 -0.57 -15.41
C LYS A 8 3.64 0.20 -14.68
N VAL A 9 4.88 0.08 -15.12
CA VAL A 9 6.01 0.87 -14.62
C VAL A 9 6.29 1.95 -15.64
N LEU A 10 6.22 3.21 -15.24
CA LEU A 10 6.32 4.36 -16.14
C LEU A 10 7.73 4.95 -16.11
N ALA A 11 8.26 5.23 -14.93
CA ALA A 11 9.53 5.92 -14.79
C ALA A 11 10.17 5.63 -13.41
N GLY A 12 11.46 5.88 -13.35
CA GLY A 12 12.21 6.03 -12.10
C GLY A 12 12.79 7.44 -11.99
N ARG A 13 13.12 7.88 -10.79
CA ARG A 13 13.83 9.14 -10.56
C ARG A 13 14.74 9.07 -9.34
N ASN A 14 15.79 9.91 -9.37
CA ASN A 14 16.74 10.02 -8.27
C ASN A 14 17.40 8.68 -7.91
N LEU A 15 17.69 7.86 -8.94
CA LEU A 15 18.37 6.58 -8.74
C LEU A 15 19.83 6.83 -8.35
N PRO A 16 20.42 5.97 -7.53
CA PRO A 16 21.85 6.05 -7.24
C PRO A 16 22.68 5.67 -8.46
N VAL A 17 23.91 6.16 -8.50
CA VAL A 17 24.92 5.71 -9.46
C VAL A 17 25.36 4.30 -9.07
N MET A 18 25.18 3.34 -9.98
CA MET A 18 25.68 1.98 -9.84
C MET A 18 26.96 1.78 -10.64
N ASP A 19 27.00 2.29 -11.86
CA ASP A 19 28.17 2.29 -12.74
C ASP A 19 29.06 3.48 -12.47
N ARG A 20 30.11 3.30 -11.68
CA ARG A 20 31.07 4.38 -11.36
C ARG A 20 31.83 4.91 -12.57
N ALA A 21 31.99 4.11 -13.61
CA ALA A 21 32.75 4.50 -14.81
C ALA A 21 31.98 5.50 -15.70
N SER A 22 30.65 5.47 -15.66
CA SER A 22 29.76 6.30 -16.48
C SER A 22 28.94 7.28 -15.65
N ASP A 23 29.02 7.23 -14.32
CA ASP A 23 28.17 7.97 -13.38
C ASP A 23 26.66 7.78 -13.65
N THR A 24 26.28 6.57 -14.10
CA THR A 24 24.90 6.24 -14.48
C THR A 24 24.45 4.90 -13.90
N THR A 25 23.30 4.43 -14.34
CA THR A 25 22.71 3.15 -13.99
C THR A 25 21.96 2.61 -15.20
N ASP A 26 22.08 1.31 -15.45
CA ASP A 26 21.34 0.60 -16.51
C ASP A 26 20.10 -0.09 -15.89
N ALA A 27 19.10 0.73 -15.55
CA ALA A 27 17.99 0.32 -14.70
C ALA A 27 16.93 -0.53 -15.42
N PHE A 28 16.46 -1.59 -14.75
CA PHE A 28 15.24 -2.33 -15.11
C PHE A 28 14.48 -2.75 -13.85
N VAL A 29 13.20 -3.11 -14.00
CA VAL A 29 12.35 -3.52 -12.89
C VAL A 29 11.87 -4.95 -13.09
N GLU A 30 12.10 -5.80 -12.09
CA GLU A 30 11.44 -7.08 -11.95
C GLU A 30 10.15 -6.92 -11.19
N ILE A 31 9.03 -7.36 -11.78
CA ILE A 31 7.69 -7.26 -11.24
C ILE A 31 7.26 -8.68 -10.87
N LYS A 32 7.14 -8.96 -9.57
CA LYS A 32 6.83 -10.30 -9.07
C LYS A 32 5.51 -10.29 -8.30
N PHE A 33 4.67 -11.27 -8.60
CA PHE A 33 3.50 -11.59 -7.80
C PHE A 33 3.37 -13.13 -7.70
N GLY A 34 3.30 -13.64 -6.47
CA GLY A 34 3.33 -15.09 -6.23
C GLY A 34 4.58 -15.74 -6.84
N SER A 35 4.36 -16.69 -7.71
CA SER A 35 5.41 -17.42 -8.46
C SER A 35 5.79 -16.76 -9.78
N VAL A 36 4.99 -15.82 -10.29
CA VAL A 36 5.16 -15.20 -11.61
C VAL A 36 6.02 -13.95 -11.52
N THR A 37 6.99 -13.83 -12.44
CA THR A 37 7.88 -12.66 -12.54
C THR A 37 7.90 -12.15 -13.98
N HIS A 38 7.67 -10.84 -14.13
CA HIS A 38 7.88 -10.10 -15.37
C HIS A 38 9.07 -9.15 -15.21
N LYS A 39 9.63 -8.70 -16.34
CA LYS A 39 10.72 -7.72 -16.35
C LYS A 39 10.42 -6.61 -17.34
N THR A 40 10.82 -5.39 -17.02
CA THR A 40 10.84 -4.30 -17.98
C THR A 40 12.04 -4.42 -18.91
N ASP A 41 12.04 -3.64 -19.98
CA ASP A 41 13.26 -3.40 -20.74
C ASP A 41 14.30 -2.67 -19.88
N VAL A 42 15.56 -2.80 -20.26
CA VAL A 42 16.68 -2.08 -19.60
C VAL A 42 16.76 -0.66 -20.15
N CYS A 43 16.59 0.32 -19.27
CA CYS A 43 16.85 1.72 -19.58
C CYS A 43 18.31 2.04 -19.26
N ARG A 44 19.12 2.18 -20.31
CA ARG A 44 20.58 2.32 -20.17
C ARG A 44 20.98 3.75 -19.83
N LYS A 45 22.02 3.88 -19.01
CA LYS A 45 22.76 5.11 -18.71
C LYS A 45 21.87 6.26 -18.21
N SER A 46 20.98 5.97 -17.27
CA SER A 46 20.05 6.99 -16.75
C SER A 46 19.81 6.84 -15.25
N LEU A 47 19.91 7.94 -14.52
CA LEU A 47 19.47 8.03 -13.13
C LEU A 47 17.97 8.38 -13.02
N ASN A 48 17.34 8.71 -14.15
CA ASN A 48 15.91 8.98 -14.25
C ASN A 48 15.33 8.20 -15.44
N PRO A 49 15.29 6.85 -15.37
CA PRO A 49 14.84 6.02 -16.46
C PRO A 49 13.36 6.20 -16.77
N HIS A 50 13.00 6.04 -18.04
CA HIS A 50 11.63 6.02 -18.53
C HIS A 50 11.38 4.70 -19.26
N TRP A 51 10.37 3.96 -18.84
CA TRP A 51 9.91 2.74 -19.47
C TRP A 51 8.63 3.03 -20.23
N ASN A 52 8.75 3.27 -21.55
CA ASN A 52 7.60 3.56 -22.43
C ASN A 52 6.80 2.29 -22.79
N SER A 53 6.70 1.35 -21.87
CA SER A 53 5.89 0.16 -22.10
C SER A 53 4.44 0.56 -22.36
N THR A 54 3.96 0.28 -23.57
CA THR A 54 2.55 0.43 -23.93
C THR A 54 1.70 -0.66 -23.30
N GLU A 55 2.32 -1.78 -22.96
CA GLU A 55 1.63 -2.96 -22.45
C GLU A 55 1.61 -3.00 -20.93
N TRP A 56 0.57 -3.67 -20.41
CA TRP A 56 0.43 -3.97 -19.00
C TRP A 56 1.06 -5.32 -18.69
N TYR A 57 1.85 -5.40 -17.63
CA TYR A 57 2.24 -6.67 -17.03
C TYR A 57 1.02 -7.23 -16.30
N ARG A 58 0.60 -8.46 -16.69
CA ARG A 58 -0.66 -9.06 -16.23
C ARG A 58 -0.38 -10.30 -15.41
N PHE A 59 -1.07 -10.39 -14.28
CA PHE A 59 -1.07 -11.57 -13.43
C PHE A 59 -2.51 -12.05 -13.32
N GLU A 60 -2.73 -13.30 -13.65
CA GLU A 60 -4.00 -13.99 -13.41
C GLU A 60 -3.79 -14.81 -12.14
N VAL A 61 -4.60 -14.54 -11.11
CA VAL A 61 -4.29 -14.94 -9.75
C VAL A 61 -5.47 -15.63 -9.11
N ASP A 62 -5.16 -16.64 -8.32
CA ASP A 62 -6.13 -17.29 -7.48
C ASP A 62 -6.44 -16.43 -6.25
N GLU A 63 -7.51 -16.78 -5.58
CA GLU A 63 -8.04 -15.97 -4.50
C GLU A 63 -7.12 -15.85 -3.29
N SER A 64 -6.53 -16.95 -2.85
CA SER A 64 -5.60 -16.96 -1.73
C SER A 64 -4.34 -16.11 -2.04
N GLU A 65 -3.81 -16.25 -3.25
CA GLU A 65 -2.68 -15.45 -3.69
C GLU A 65 -3.02 -13.97 -3.75
N LEU A 66 -4.22 -13.63 -4.26
CA LEU A 66 -4.67 -12.24 -4.37
C LEU A 66 -4.78 -11.56 -3.01
N GLN A 67 -5.18 -12.29 -1.99
CA GLN A 67 -5.39 -11.75 -0.64
C GLN A 67 -4.10 -11.68 0.18
N ASP A 68 -3.27 -12.70 0.09
CA ASP A 68 -2.15 -12.89 1.01
C ASP A 68 -0.80 -12.45 0.39
N GLU A 69 -0.63 -12.56 -0.95
CA GLU A 69 0.63 -12.20 -1.59
C GLU A 69 0.76 -10.69 -1.85
N PRO A 70 1.89 -10.07 -1.49
CA PRO A 70 2.18 -8.70 -1.90
C PRO A 70 2.74 -8.64 -3.32
N LEU A 71 2.45 -7.53 -4.02
CA LEU A 71 3.10 -7.20 -5.28
C LEU A 71 4.51 -6.65 -4.98
N GLN A 72 5.53 -7.21 -5.60
CA GLN A 72 6.92 -6.84 -5.42
C GLN A 72 7.49 -6.24 -6.71
N LEU A 73 8.11 -5.06 -6.60
CA LEU A 73 8.83 -4.41 -7.69
C LEU A 73 10.29 -4.29 -7.25
N ARG A 74 11.17 -5.07 -7.85
CA ARG A 74 12.61 -5.03 -7.57
C ARG A 74 13.31 -4.22 -8.65
N LEU A 75 13.88 -3.10 -8.27
CA LEU A 75 14.69 -2.26 -9.15
C LEU A 75 16.12 -2.79 -9.17
N MET A 76 16.60 -3.08 -10.37
CA MET A 76 17.90 -3.73 -10.64
C MET A 76 18.74 -2.88 -11.56
N ASP A 77 20.04 -2.99 -11.43
CA ASP A 77 21.03 -2.54 -12.40
C ASP A 77 21.45 -3.70 -13.27
N HIS A 78 21.52 -3.48 -14.58
CA HIS A 78 21.87 -4.52 -15.54
C HIS A 78 23.36 -4.52 -15.83
N ASP A 79 24.02 -5.60 -15.48
CA ASP A 79 25.42 -5.86 -15.79
C ASP A 79 25.58 -6.82 -16.96
N THR A 80 26.51 -6.51 -17.86
CA THR A 80 26.76 -7.37 -19.03
C THR A 80 27.69 -8.55 -18.69
N TYR A 81 28.56 -8.41 -17.70
CA TYR A 81 29.62 -9.38 -17.40
C TYR A 81 29.57 -9.95 -15.98
N SER A 82 28.64 -9.46 -15.17
CA SER A 82 28.42 -9.91 -13.78
C SER A 82 26.95 -10.20 -13.53
N ALA A 83 26.63 -10.64 -12.32
CA ALA A 83 25.24 -10.71 -11.88
C ALA A 83 24.68 -9.30 -11.71
N ASN A 84 23.43 -9.09 -12.11
CA ASN A 84 22.74 -7.80 -11.95
C ASN A 84 22.69 -7.40 -10.47
N ASP A 85 23.03 -6.15 -10.19
CA ASP A 85 22.99 -5.61 -8.86
C ASP A 85 21.61 -5.09 -8.50
N ALA A 86 21.17 -5.37 -7.26
CA ALA A 86 19.91 -4.87 -6.78
C ALA A 86 20.07 -3.45 -6.23
N ILE A 87 19.29 -2.49 -6.77
CA ILE A 87 19.25 -1.11 -6.29
C ILE A 87 18.36 -1.03 -5.05
N GLY A 88 17.18 -1.64 -5.10
CA GLY A 88 16.24 -1.67 -4.01
C GLY A 88 14.89 -2.24 -4.44
N LYS A 89 13.89 -2.14 -3.56
CA LYS A 89 12.61 -2.81 -3.73
C LYS A 89 11.44 -1.94 -3.27
N VAL A 90 10.31 -2.12 -3.94
CA VAL A 90 8.97 -1.66 -3.51
C VAL A 90 8.13 -2.89 -3.24
N VAL A 91 7.44 -2.93 -2.10
CA VAL A 91 6.50 -3.99 -1.76
C VAL A 91 5.14 -3.36 -1.48
N ILE A 92 4.12 -3.82 -2.22
CA ILE A 92 2.78 -3.23 -2.21
C ILE A 92 1.79 -4.27 -1.72
N SER A 93 1.13 -3.99 -0.60
CA SER A 93 -0.06 -4.73 -0.19
C SER A 93 -1.22 -4.39 -1.11
N LEU A 94 -1.91 -5.40 -1.63
CA LEU A 94 -3.09 -5.23 -2.47
C LEU A 94 -4.38 -5.07 -1.66
N ALA A 95 -4.36 -5.34 -0.35
CA ALA A 95 -5.54 -5.28 0.50
C ALA A 95 -6.35 -3.96 0.39
N PRO A 96 -5.73 -2.76 0.36
CA PRO A 96 -6.47 -1.52 0.17
C PRO A 96 -7.15 -1.40 -1.21
N LEU A 97 -6.52 -1.93 -2.26
CA LEU A 97 -7.10 -1.95 -3.62
C LEU A 97 -8.27 -2.91 -3.69
N LEU A 98 -8.14 -4.08 -3.08
CA LEU A 98 -9.20 -5.08 -3.00
C LEU A 98 -10.42 -4.57 -2.25
N ALA A 99 -10.22 -3.90 -1.12
CA ALA A 99 -11.30 -3.27 -0.35
C ALA A 99 -12.03 -2.20 -1.17
N ARG A 100 -11.29 -1.38 -1.93
CA ARG A 100 -11.88 -0.37 -2.83
C ARG A 100 -12.67 -0.99 -3.97
N GLU A 101 -12.14 -2.04 -4.60
CA GLU A 101 -12.83 -2.75 -5.69
C GLU A 101 -14.12 -3.41 -5.19
N ALA A 102 -14.09 -4.03 -4.03
CA ALA A 102 -15.27 -4.61 -3.39
C ALA A 102 -16.36 -3.58 -3.11
N ASN A 103 -16.00 -2.36 -2.74
CA ASN A 103 -16.95 -1.26 -2.54
C ASN A 103 -17.51 -0.71 -3.85
N ASN A 104 -16.67 -0.61 -4.89
CA ASN A 104 -17.11 -0.18 -6.23
C ASN A 104 -18.11 -1.16 -6.85
N ALA A 105 -17.93 -2.46 -6.64
CA ALA A 105 -18.84 -3.50 -7.13
C ALA A 105 -20.25 -3.42 -6.51
N LYS A 106 -20.42 -2.78 -5.35
CA LYS A 106 -21.71 -2.53 -4.70
C LYS A 106 -22.44 -1.32 -5.26
N SER A 107 -21.74 -0.44 -5.97
CA SER A 107 -22.32 0.78 -6.59
C SER A 107 -22.78 0.46 -8.00
N THR A 108 -24.09 0.51 -8.24
CA THR A 108 -24.69 0.26 -9.56
C THR A 108 -24.45 1.37 -10.59
N ALA A 109 -23.69 2.41 -10.26
CA ALA A 109 -23.63 3.66 -11.02
C ALA A 109 -22.46 3.82 -11.99
N THR A 110 -21.45 2.92 -12.00
CA THR A 110 -20.31 3.07 -12.90
C THR A 110 -19.92 1.74 -13.55
N PRO A 111 -19.53 1.73 -14.86
CA PRO A 111 -18.98 0.54 -15.48
C PRO A 111 -17.70 0.10 -14.75
N HIS A 112 -17.60 -1.18 -14.49
CA HIS A 112 -16.54 -1.81 -13.72
C HIS A 112 -15.14 -1.50 -14.27
N GLY A 113 -14.49 -0.49 -13.69
CA GLY A 113 -13.15 -0.05 -14.11
C GLY A 113 -11.99 -0.66 -13.34
N GLY A 114 -12.24 -1.43 -12.29
CA GLY A 114 -11.21 -1.93 -11.36
C GLY A 114 -10.67 -0.85 -10.42
N ALA A 115 -10.18 -1.24 -9.24
CA ALA A 115 -9.50 -0.32 -8.34
C ALA A 115 -8.10 -0.01 -8.85
N VAL A 116 -7.74 1.27 -8.87
CA VAL A 116 -6.45 1.76 -9.39
C VAL A 116 -5.69 2.49 -8.30
N MET A 117 -4.39 2.21 -8.22
CA MET A 117 -3.40 2.99 -7.49
C MET A 117 -2.37 3.49 -8.48
N SER A 118 -2.00 4.76 -8.40
CA SER A 118 -0.93 5.33 -9.23
C SER A 118 -0.15 6.38 -8.45
N GLY A 119 1.13 6.49 -8.73
CA GLY A 119 1.98 7.53 -8.15
C GLY A 119 3.44 7.12 -8.04
N TRP A 120 4.22 8.03 -7.44
CA TRP A 120 5.62 7.82 -7.12
C TRP A 120 5.73 7.09 -5.77
N ILE A 121 6.47 6.00 -5.75
CA ILE A 121 6.67 5.16 -4.57
C ILE A 121 8.18 5.06 -4.31
N PRO A 122 8.64 5.33 -3.08
CA PRO A 122 10.05 5.22 -2.74
C PRO A 122 10.53 3.78 -2.86
N VAL A 123 11.70 3.63 -3.48
CA VAL A 123 12.43 2.36 -3.55
C VAL A 123 13.31 2.26 -2.32
N PHE A 124 13.14 1.19 -1.58
CA PHE A 124 13.83 0.97 -0.33
C PHE A 124 14.87 -0.15 -0.42
N ASP A 125 16.04 0.11 0.11
CA ASP A 125 17.08 -0.88 0.35
C ASP A 125 17.38 -0.97 1.85
N THR A 126 17.48 -2.18 2.38
CA THR A 126 17.66 -2.40 3.82
C THR A 126 18.99 -1.89 4.37
N MET A 127 20.00 -1.74 3.52
CA MET A 127 21.34 -1.27 3.92
C MET A 127 21.55 0.23 3.70
N HIS A 128 20.88 0.80 2.71
CA HIS A 128 21.11 2.18 2.28
C HIS A 128 19.89 3.10 2.43
N GLY A 129 18.76 2.57 2.87
CA GLY A 129 17.52 3.34 2.98
C GLY A 129 16.84 3.60 1.64
N ILE A 130 16.32 4.81 1.42
CA ILE A 130 15.63 5.17 0.18
C ILE A 130 16.65 5.40 -0.94
N ARG A 131 16.44 4.73 -2.07
CA ARG A 131 17.30 4.76 -3.25
C ARG A 131 16.54 5.14 -4.52
N GLY A 132 15.89 6.30 -4.47
CA GLY A 132 15.07 6.83 -5.55
C GLY A 132 13.61 6.42 -5.43
N GLU A 133 12.85 6.67 -6.49
CA GLU A 133 11.41 6.43 -6.55
C GLU A 133 11.01 5.83 -7.90
N LEU A 134 9.95 5.01 -7.90
CA LEU A 134 9.30 4.46 -9.09
C LEU A 134 7.90 5.04 -9.27
N ASN A 135 7.58 5.46 -10.47
CA ASN A 135 6.21 5.82 -10.87
C ASN A 135 5.53 4.59 -11.45
N VAL A 136 4.48 4.14 -10.77
CA VAL A 136 3.79 2.90 -11.13
C VAL A 136 2.28 3.11 -11.16
N ILE A 137 1.60 2.28 -11.95
CA ILE A 137 0.15 2.14 -11.94
C ILE A 137 -0.15 0.66 -11.66
N VAL A 138 -0.94 0.42 -10.62
CA VAL A 138 -1.43 -0.91 -10.26
C VAL A 138 -2.95 -0.90 -10.35
N LYS A 139 -3.50 -1.84 -11.10
CA LYS A 139 -4.94 -2.00 -11.25
C LYS A 139 -5.33 -3.42 -10.87
N VAL A 140 -6.36 -3.55 -10.04
CA VAL A 140 -6.94 -4.82 -9.64
C VAL A 140 -8.34 -4.91 -10.20
N GLU A 141 -8.64 -5.99 -10.90
CA GLU A 141 -9.96 -6.32 -11.46
C GLU A 141 -10.40 -7.66 -10.89
N LEU A 142 -11.56 -7.69 -10.22
CA LEU A 142 -12.15 -8.93 -9.73
C LEU A 142 -13.16 -9.46 -10.75
N PHE A 143 -13.17 -10.76 -10.98
CA PHE A 143 -14.15 -11.38 -11.86
C PHE A 143 -15.51 -11.51 -11.16
N SER A 144 -16.59 -11.01 -11.81
CA SER A 144 -17.85 -10.68 -11.16
C SER A 144 -18.80 -11.84 -10.94
N ASP A 145 -18.66 -12.98 -11.63
CA ASP A 145 -19.85 -13.82 -11.81
C ASP A 145 -20.13 -14.83 -10.68
N PHE A 146 -19.20 -15.15 -9.81
CA PHE A 146 -19.46 -16.05 -8.67
C PHE A 146 -18.46 -15.90 -7.52
N ASN A 147 -17.88 -14.74 -7.36
CA ASN A 147 -16.92 -14.56 -6.29
C ASN A 147 -17.67 -14.42 -4.95
N LYS A 148 -17.73 -15.49 -4.17
CA LYS A 148 -18.15 -15.47 -2.75
C LYS A 148 -17.37 -14.42 -1.94
N TYR A 149 -16.25 -14.00 -2.48
CA TYR A 149 -15.22 -13.16 -1.90
C TYR A 149 -15.10 -11.81 -2.63
N LYS A 150 -16.22 -11.33 -3.20
CA LYS A 150 -16.32 -9.92 -3.66
C LYS A 150 -15.77 -8.91 -2.65
N THR A 151 -15.25 -9.43 -1.59
CA THR A 151 -14.82 -8.76 -0.41
C THR A 151 -13.59 -9.46 0.11
N SER A 152 -12.40 -9.10 -0.32
CA SER A 152 -11.15 -9.60 0.26
C SER A 152 -11.06 -9.18 1.70
N SER A 153 -11.54 -8.39 2.33
CA SER A 153 -11.79 -8.17 3.75
C SER A 153 -13.26 -8.44 4.08
N CYS A 154 -13.89 -9.36 3.35
CA CYS A 154 -15.32 -9.66 3.48
C CYS A 154 -16.23 -8.41 3.37
N GLY A 155 -15.81 -7.37 2.68
CA GLY A 155 -16.47 -6.09 2.57
C GLY A 155 -16.44 -5.26 3.85
N VAL A 156 -15.61 -5.63 4.79
CA VAL A 156 -15.38 -4.93 6.04
C VAL A 156 -14.36 -3.82 5.80
N GLN A 157 -14.67 -2.61 6.23
CA GLN A 157 -13.76 -1.47 6.16
C GLN A 157 -12.95 -1.38 7.45
N PHE A 158 -11.65 -1.09 7.33
CA PHE A 158 -10.76 -0.96 8.48
C PHE A 158 -10.38 0.50 8.71
N PHE A 159 -10.48 0.94 9.95
CA PHE A 159 -10.11 2.28 10.37
C PHE A 159 -9.21 2.23 11.61
N HIS A 160 -8.06 2.87 11.54
CA HIS A 160 -7.18 3.02 12.70
C HIS A 160 -7.77 3.94 13.77
N CYS A 161 -8.56 4.92 13.35
CA CYS A 161 -9.25 5.82 14.29
C CYS A 161 -10.22 5.00 15.17
N PRO A 162 -10.18 5.16 16.51
CA PRO A 162 -11.11 4.49 17.41
C PRO A 162 -12.52 5.09 17.38
N LEU A 163 -12.68 6.26 16.77
CA LEU A 163 -13.96 6.91 16.57
C LEU A 163 -14.57 6.52 15.22
N ILE A 164 -15.90 6.70 15.13
CA ILE A 164 -16.60 6.51 13.85
C ILE A 164 -16.08 7.56 12.86
N PRO A 165 -15.61 7.17 11.65
CA PRO A 165 -15.05 8.10 10.70
C PRO A 165 -16.05 9.20 10.28
N PRO A 166 -15.58 10.42 9.98
CA PRO A 166 -16.42 11.49 9.46
C PRO A 166 -17.18 11.04 8.20
N GLY A 167 -18.44 11.43 8.08
CA GLY A 167 -19.30 11.02 6.99
C GLY A 167 -20.02 9.69 7.19
N TYR A 168 -19.82 9.02 8.32
CA TYR A 168 -20.51 7.79 8.71
C TYR A 168 -21.23 7.96 10.05
N ARG A 169 -22.24 7.12 10.28
CA ARG A 169 -22.83 6.91 11.60
C ARG A 169 -22.81 5.42 11.93
N ALA A 170 -22.57 5.07 13.19
CA ALA A 170 -22.74 3.71 13.66
C ALA A 170 -24.24 3.38 13.78
N THR A 171 -24.63 2.23 13.27
CA THR A 171 -26.00 1.67 13.44
C THR A 171 -26.00 0.57 14.48
N ALA A 172 -24.89 -0.12 14.67
CA ALA A 172 -24.69 -1.12 15.72
C ALA A 172 -23.20 -1.23 16.09
N ILE A 173 -22.94 -1.59 17.33
CA ILE A 173 -21.62 -1.96 17.83
C ILE A 173 -21.71 -3.43 18.20
N HIS A 174 -20.92 -4.28 17.54
CA HIS A 174 -20.94 -5.74 17.73
C HIS A 174 -19.94 -6.19 18.79
N GLY A 175 -18.90 -5.40 19.04
CA GLY A 175 -17.93 -5.67 20.08
C GLY A 175 -16.52 -5.88 19.60
N PHE A 176 -15.68 -6.39 20.49
CA PHE A 176 -14.26 -6.62 20.29
C PHE A 176 -14.01 -7.80 19.34
N VAL A 177 -13.05 -7.62 18.46
CA VAL A 177 -12.53 -8.68 17.58
C VAL A 177 -11.01 -8.71 17.67
N GLU A 178 -10.48 -9.93 17.76
CA GLU A 178 -9.05 -10.19 17.85
C GLU A 178 -8.71 -11.44 17.02
N GLU A 179 -7.57 -11.42 16.36
CA GLU A 179 -6.99 -12.55 15.66
C GLU A 179 -5.47 -12.56 15.78
N LEU A 180 -4.91 -13.73 15.68
CA LEU A 180 -3.48 -13.99 15.77
C LEU A 180 -3.08 -15.01 14.69
N VAL A 181 -1.98 -14.71 14.01
CA VAL A 181 -1.38 -15.59 12.99
C VAL A 181 0.10 -15.76 13.30
N VAL A 182 0.55 -17.00 13.25
CA VAL A 182 1.95 -17.36 13.48
C VAL A 182 2.55 -17.91 12.19
N ASN A 183 3.79 -17.55 11.90
CA ASN A 183 4.57 -18.11 10.81
C ASN A 183 6.04 -18.23 11.20
N ASP A 184 6.77 -19.11 10.50
CA ASP A 184 8.21 -19.21 10.69
C ASP A 184 8.92 -17.96 10.21
N ASP A 185 9.92 -17.49 10.97
CA ASP A 185 10.79 -16.40 10.54
C ASP A 185 11.75 -16.90 9.46
N PRO A 186 11.73 -16.31 8.25
CA PRO A 186 12.62 -16.69 7.16
C PRO A 186 14.11 -16.58 7.50
N GLU A 187 14.48 -15.79 8.52
CA GLU A 187 15.87 -15.65 8.96
C GLU A 187 16.43 -16.96 9.54
N TYR A 188 15.57 -17.76 10.18
CA TYR A 188 15.97 -18.99 10.88
C TYR A 188 15.80 -20.28 10.05
N GLN A 189 15.35 -20.19 8.81
CA GLN A 189 15.22 -21.36 7.96
C GLN A 189 16.60 -21.92 7.59
N TRP A 190 16.85 -23.20 7.89
CA TRP A 190 18.13 -23.91 7.70
C TRP A 190 18.69 -23.89 6.28
N ILE A 191 17.84 -23.74 5.28
CA ILE A 191 18.22 -23.66 3.87
C ILE A 191 18.96 -22.36 3.55
N ASP A 192 18.86 -21.37 4.41
CA ASP A 192 19.32 -20.00 4.19
C ASP A 192 20.72 -19.67 4.73
N LYS A 193 21.47 -20.67 5.20
CA LYS A 193 22.87 -20.45 5.66
C LYS A 193 23.80 -19.83 4.60
N ILE A 194 23.36 -19.76 3.35
CA ILE A 194 24.12 -19.19 2.22
C ILE A 194 23.56 -17.82 1.81
N ARG A 195 22.43 -17.37 2.38
CA ARG A 195 21.85 -16.06 2.07
C ARG A 195 22.70 -14.93 2.62
N THR A 196 22.83 -13.88 1.81
CA THR A 196 23.40 -12.63 2.30
C THR A 196 22.42 -11.98 3.29
N PRO A 197 22.88 -11.18 4.26
CA PRO A 197 22.01 -10.45 5.19
C PRO A 197 20.88 -9.65 4.50
N ARG A 198 21.18 -9.15 3.30
CA ARG A 198 20.21 -8.44 2.45
C ARG A 198 19.05 -9.33 2.01
N ALA A 199 19.35 -10.53 1.50
CA ALA A 199 18.32 -11.47 1.03
C ALA A 199 17.43 -11.96 2.19
N SER A 200 18.02 -12.16 3.37
CA SER A 200 17.29 -12.51 4.59
C SER A 200 16.31 -11.41 5.00
N ASN A 201 16.77 -10.16 5.04
CA ASN A 201 15.94 -9.00 5.36
C ASN A 201 14.80 -8.80 4.35
N GLU A 202 15.07 -9.02 3.05
CA GLU A 202 14.03 -8.94 2.01
C GLU A 202 12.96 -10.02 2.18
N ALA A 203 13.34 -11.25 2.47
CA ALA A 203 12.41 -12.35 2.72
C ALA A 203 11.56 -12.07 3.96
N ARG A 204 12.17 -11.51 4.99
CA ARG A 204 11.49 -11.12 6.23
C ARG A 204 10.45 -10.04 6.00
N GLN A 205 10.77 -8.98 5.23
CA GLN A 205 9.79 -7.95 4.86
C GLN A 205 8.56 -8.52 4.15
N VAL A 206 8.78 -9.46 3.21
CA VAL A 206 7.67 -10.11 2.52
C VAL A 206 6.82 -10.94 3.48
N ALA A 207 7.46 -11.68 4.41
CA ALA A 207 6.77 -12.46 5.42
C ALA A 207 5.90 -11.60 6.33
N PHE A 208 6.40 -10.46 6.80
CA PHE A 208 5.63 -9.51 7.60
C PHE A 208 4.39 -8.98 6.86
N ILE A 209 4.53 -8.63 5.57
CA ILE A 209 3.39 -8.15 4.78
C ILE A 209 2.35 -9.25 4.57
N LYS A 210 2.79 -10.49 4.31
CA LYS A 210 1.89 -11.64 4.21
C LYS A 210 1.11 -11.88 5.50
N LEU A 211 1.80 -11.88 6.63
CA LEU A 211 1.17 -12.02 7.96
C LEU A 211 0.18 -10.88 8.23
N SER A 212 0.57 -9.65 7.90
CA SER A 212 -0.31 -8.47 8.00
C SER A 212 -1.60 -8.67 7.22
N ASN A 213 -1.49 -9.03 5.94
CA ASN A 213 -2.66 -9.25 5.09
C ASN A 213 -3.53 -10.40 5.61
N GLN A 214 -2.91 -11.49 6.07
CA GLN A 214 -3.60 -12.66 6.57
C GLN A 214 -4.38 -12.37 7.86
N VAL A 215 -3.76 -11.71 8.83
CA VAL A 215 -4.45 -11.37 10.09
C VAL A 215 -5.58 -10.36 9.85
N GLN A 216 -5.38 -9.40 8.95
CA GLN A 216 -6.42 -8.44 8.57
C GLN A 216 -7.61 -9.15 7.91
N ARG A 217 -7.36 -10.11 7.02
CA ARG A 217 -8.40 -10.91 6.38
C ARG A 217 -9.21 -11.71 7.41
N LEU A 218 -8.55 -12.36 8.37
CA LEU A 218 -9.21 -13.14 9.41
C LEU A 218 -10.09 -12.26 10.32
N ILE A 219 -9.62 -11.11 10.75
CA ILE A 219 -10.44 -10.14 11.49
C ILE A 219 -11.65 -9.69 10.65
N GLY A 220 -11.46 -9.45 9.35
CA GLY A 220 -12.55 -9.10 8.46
C GLY A 220 -13.63 -10.20 8.38
N LEU A 221 -13.22 -11.46 8.28
CA LEU A 221 -14.14 -12.60 8.32
C LEU A 221 -14.92 -12.65 9.63
N LYS A 222 -14.23 -12.54 10.76
CA LYS A 222 -14.84 -12.57 12.09
C LYS A 222 -15.81 -11.40 12.31
N ALA A 223 -15.46 -10.20 11.86
CA ALA A 223 -16.36 -9.05 11.92
C ALA A 223 -17.60 -9.25 11.04
N ALA A 224 -17.43 -9.82 9.84
CA ALA A 224 -18.54 -10.12 8.94
C ALA A 224 -19.48 -11.19 9.49
N GLU A 225 -18.96 -12.21 10.17
CA GLU A 225 -19.75 -13.23 10.87
C GLU A 225 -20.62 -12.63 11.98
N LEU A 226 -20.12 -11.57 12.64
CA LEU A 226 -20.92 -10.81 13.62
C LEU A 226 -21.95 -9.87 12.98
N GLY A 227 -21.99 -9.78 11.65
CA GLY A 227 -22.87 -8.86 10.92
C GLY A 227 -22.34 -7.42 10.81
N ALA A 228 -21.09 -7.20 11.15
CA ALA A 228 -20.43 -5.91 11.00
C ALA A 228 -19.98 -5.65 9.55
N ASN A 229 -19.85 -4.38 9.17
CA ASN A 229 -19.30 -3.95 7.89
C ASN A 229 -18.05 -3.06 8.04
N ALA A 230 -17.62 -2.82 9.29
CA ALA A 230 -16.42 -2.07 9.57
C ALA A 230 -15.77 -2.53 10.88
N VAL A 231 -14.45 -2.31 10.97
CA VAL A 231 -13.66 -2.42 12.20
C VAL A 231 -13.02 -1.07 12.46
N VAL A 232 -13.29 -0.48 13.63
CA VAL A 232 -12.70 0.78 14.09
C VAL A 232 -11.68 0.51 15.19
N GLY A 233 -10.71 1.43 15.36
CA GLY A 233 -9.62 1.25 16.29
C GLY A 233 -8.74 0.05 15.94
N TYR A 234 -8.64 -0.30 14.64
CA TYR A 234 -7.80 -1.40 14.19
C TYR A 234 -6.35 -1.13 14.52
N GLN A 235 -5.75 -2.03 15.28
CA GLN A 235 -4.33 -2.03 15.62
C GLN A 235 -3.74 -3.39 15.28
N GLN A 236 -2.48 -3.38 14.89
CA GLN A 236 -1.76 -4.58 14.51
C GLN A 236 -0.35 -4.51 15.07
N ASP A 237 0.04 -5.57 15.77
CA ASP A 237 1.34 -5.73 16.38
C ASP A 237 2.03 -6.98 15.86
N PHE A 238 3.36 -6.95 15.85
CA PHE A 238 4.20 -8.09 15.50
C PHE A 238 5.13 -8.40 16.67
N ASP A 239 5.18 -9.67 17.01
CA ASP A 239 6.08 -10.19 18.04
C ASP A 239 6.94 -11.32 17.47
N LEU A 240 8.12 -11.48 18.05
CA LEU A 240 8.97 -12.64 17.80
C LEU A 240 8.79 -13.61 18.97
N GLU A 241 8.28 -14.80 18.67
CA GLU A 241 8.10 -15.85 19.68
C GLU A 241 9.06 -17.00 19.45
N GLY A 242 9.76 -17.38 20.50
CA GLY A 242 10.78 -18.43 20.46
C GLY A 242 11.96 -18.08 19.57
N GLU A 243 12.63 -19.11 19.06
CA GLU A 243 13.84 -18.93 18.26
C GLU A 243 13.56 -18.69 16.76
N ALA A 244 12.34 -18.91 16.29
CA ALA A 244 12.06 -18.91 14.85
C ALA A 244 10.62 -18.47 14.47
N GLY A 245 9.81 -18.01 15.41
CA GLY A 245 8.42 -17.66 15.16
C GLY A 245 8.20 -16.15 15.00
N VAL A 246 7.41 -15.76 14.01
CA VAL A 246 6.85 -14.41 13.88
C VAL A 246 5.36 -14.48 14.07
N VAL A 247 4.86 -13.67 15.00
CA VAL A 247 3.44 -13.60 15.34
C VAL A 247 2.90 -12.24 14.91
N ALA A 248 1.82 -12.24 14.14
CA ALA A 248 1.02 -11.05 13.89
C ALA A 248 -0.26 -11.15 14.70
N ARG A 249 -0.51 -10.16 15.54
CA ARG A 249 -1.76 -10.00 16.30
C ARG A 249 -2.46 -8.75 15.81
N ALA A 250 -3.79 -8.83 15.65
CA ALA A 250 -4.57 -7.64 15.37
C ALA A 250 -5.84 -7.60 16.22
N VAL A 251 -6.24 -6.39 16.58
CA VAL A 251 -7.40 -6.13 17.42
C VAL A 251 -8.22 -4.97 16.86
N GLY A 252 -9.49 -4.91 17.21
CA GLY A 252 -10.36 -3.80 16.85
C GLY A 252 -11.77 -3.96 17.40
N THR A 253 -12.64 -3.03 17.05
CA THR A 253 -14.07 -3.08 17.39
C THR A 253 -14.90 -3.24 16.13
N ALA A 254 -15.64 -4.33 16.03
CA ALA A 254 -16.57 -4.59 14.94
C ALA A 254 -17.83 -3.72 15.08
N VAL A 255 -18.16 -2.98 14.02
CA VAL A 255 -19.29 -2.04 13.99
C VAL A 255 -20.03 -2.13 12.67
N SER A 256 -21.32 -1.85 12.71
CA SER A 256 -22.09 -1.57 11.49
C SER A 256 -22.19 -0.06 11.30
N ILE A 257 -21.68 0.42 10.18
CA ILE A 257 -21.73 1.85 9.82
C ILE A 257 -22.53 2.06 8.54
N THR A 258 -23.18 3.21 8.45
CA THR A 258 -23.85 3.67 7.24
C THR A 258 -23.35 5.07 6.88
N PRO A 259 -23.16 5.37 5.58
CA PRO A 259 -22.79 6.71 5.17
C PRO A 259 -23.92 7.68 5.52
N LEU A 260 -23.53 8.85 5.98
CA LEU A 260 -24.47 9.96 6.14
C LEU A 260 -24.90 10.45 4.75
N PRO A 261 -26.18 10.82 4.58
CA PRO A 261 -26.61 11.41 3.32
C PRO A 261 -25.78 12.68 3.07
N MET A 262 -25.18 12.77 1.90
CA MET A 262 -24.53 14.02 1.48
C MET A 262 -25.57 15.12 1.46
N PRO A 263 -25.30 16.31 2.05
CA PRO A 263 -26.21 17.42 1.94
C PRO A 263 -26.42 17.72 0.45
N SER A 264 -27.68 17.68 0.03
CA SER A 264 -28.11 17.89 -1.36
C SER A 264 -27.93 19.34 -1.87
N GLN A 265 -27.39 20.21 -1.02
CA GLN A 265 -27.00 21.57 -1.39
C GLN A 265 -25.57 21.83 -0.93
N PRO A 266 -24.72 22.49 -1.75
CA PRO A 266 -23.48 23.02 -1.26
C PRO A 266 -23.82 23.89 -0.04
N LEU A 267 -23.14 23.64 1.09
CA LEU A 267 -23.20 24.51 2.24
C LEU A 267 -23.05 25.95 1.74
N ASN A 268 -24.11 26.75 1.80
CA ASN A 268 -24.01 28.16 1.59
C ASN A 268 -23.16 28.73 2.73
N MET A 269 -21.84 28.68 2.53
CA MET A 269 -20.91 29.30 3.46
C MET A 269 -21.21 30.80 3.48
N PRO A 270 -21.36 31.42 4.65
CA PRO A 270 -21.55 32.85 4.74
C PRO A 270 -20.46 33.58 3.94
N ALA A 271 -20.83 34.65 3.26
CA ALA A 271 -19.89 35.39 2.40
C ALA A 271 -18.57 35.80 3.11
N CYS A 272 -18.64 35.98 4.42
CA CYS A 272 -17.49 36.25 5.29
C CYS A 272 -16.47 35.08 5.27
N THR A 273 -16.94 33.83 5.25
CA THR A 273 -16.10 32.63 5.24
C THR A 273 -15.45 32.41 3.86
N GLN A 274 -16.11 32.81 2.79
CA GLN A 274 -15.54 32.78 1.44
C GLN A 274 -14.40 33.78 1.27
N GLN A 275 -14.52 34.98 1.84
CA GLN A 275 -13.43 35.96 1.84
C GLN A 275 -12.22 35.50 2.68
N GLN A 276 -12.48 34.86 3.82
CA GLN A 276 -11.41 34.28 4.63
C GLN A 276 -10.70 33.13 3.92
N LEU A 277 -11.46 32.25 3.26
CA LEU A 277 -10.89 31.13 2.49
C LEU A 277 -10.06 31.65 1.30
N LYS A 278 -10.55 32.67 0.60
CA LYS A 278 -9.84 33.31 -0.50
C LYS A 278 -8.55 33.98 -0.01
N LYS A 279 -8.60 34.66 1.13
CA LYS A 279 -7.41 35.25 1.76
C LYS A 279 -6.39 34.18 2.19
N TYR A 280 -6.84 33.02 2.67
CA TYR A 280 -5.98 31.88 3.00
C TYR A 280 -5.34 31.26 1.74
N LEU A 281 -6.11 31.10 0.68
CA LEU A 281 -5.62 30.59 -0.59
C LEU A 281 -4.63 31.57 -1.27
N ASP A 282 -4.88 32.86 -1.17
CA ASP A 282 -3.99 33.91 -1.67
C ASP A 282 -2.66 33.95 -0.86
N ILE A 283 -2.71 33.71 0.45
CA ILE A 283 -1.52 33.58 1.30
C ILE A 283 -0.72 32.32 0.92
N LEU A 284 -1.37 31.18 0.72
CA LEU A 284 -0.72 29.94 0.30
C LEU A 284 -0.15 30.03 -1.14
N ALA A 285 -0.71 30.86 -1.99
CA ALA A 285 -0.21 31.09 -3.36
C ALA A 285 1.01 32.04 -3.40
N THR A 286 1.12 32.93 -2.43
CA THR A 286 2.26 33.88 -2.34
C THR A 286 3.47 33.30 -1.61
N ASP A 287 3.30 32.24 -0.78
CA ASP A 287 4.38 31.64 0.01
C ASP A 287 5.12 30.48 -0.69
N ASN A 288 5.06 30.39 -2.00
CA ASN A 288 5.82 29.37 -2.75
C ASN A 288 7.33 29.64 -2.81
N GLU A 289 7.86 30.57 -2.04
CA GLU A 289 9.31 30.89 -1.99
C GLU A 289 10.00 30.74 -0.63
N SER A 290 9.43 30.09 0.39
CA SER A 290 10.27 29.75 1.55
C SER A 290 9.70 28.61 2.43
N ILE A 291 10.36 27.46 2.32
CA ILE A 291 10.21 26.29 3.21
C ILE A 291 10.66 26.59 4.68
N THR A 292 11.04 27.80 5.00
CA THR A 292 11.47 28.22 6.35
C THR A 292 10.34 28.67 7.28
N GLY A 293 9.11 28.88 6.80
CA GLY A 293 7.98 29.33 7.62
C GLY A 293 7.25 28.25 8.41
N MET A 294 7.36 26.99 8.02
CA MET A 294 6.64 25.91 8.72
C MET A 294 7.19 25.55 10.09
N SER A 295 8.46 25.82 10.35
CA SER A 295 9.08 25.57 11.67
C SER A 295 8.62 26.58 12.75
N GLN A 296 8.27 27.79 12.37
CA GLN A 296 7.80 28.81 13.32
C GLN A 296 6.32 28.64 13.72
N TYR A 297 5.49 28.04 12.86
CA TYR A 297 4.08 27.82 13.17
C TYR A 297 3.86 26.70 14.18
N TYR A 298 4.72 25.68 14.21
CA TYR A 298 4.69 24.63 15.22
C TYR A 298 5.24 25.11 16.57
N GLN A 299 6.08 26.10 16.60
CA GLN A 299 6.67 26.63 17.84
C GLN A 299 5.70 27.55 18.61
N CYS A 300 4.88 28.33 17.91
CA CYS A 300 3.88 29.21 18.55
C CYS A 300 2.72 28.47 19.21
N HIS A 301 2.40 27.23 18.79
CA HIS A 301 1.30 26.48 19.40
C HIS A 301 1.73 25.55 20.55
N GLN A 302 3.03 25.39 20.79
CA GLN A 302 3.52 24.70 21.99
C GLN A 302 3.60 25.60 23.22
N ASP A 303 3.70 26.91 23.03
CA ASP A 303 3.81 27.87 24.13
C ASP A 303 2.44 28.33 24.70
N GLU A 304 1.31 27.99 24.01
CA GLU A 304 -0.05 28.27 24.52
C GLU A 304 -0.68 27.06 25.30
N LEU A 305 0.06 25.98 25.48
CA LEU A 305 -0.39 24.78 26.21
C LEU A 305 0.48 24.44 27.43
N GLN A 306 1.23 25.42 27.97
CA GLN A 306 1.88 25.30 29.28
C GLN A 306 1.21 26.21 30.33
#